data_7465b7c98ba01de990829f2b844210a6
#
_entry.id   7465b7c98ba01de990829f2b844210a6
#
_cell.length_a   1.000
_cell.length_b   1.000
_cell.length_c   1.000
_cell.angle_alpha   90.00
_cell.angle_beta   90.00
_cell.angle_gamma   90.00
#
_symmetry.space_group_name_H-M   'P 1'
#
loop_
_entity.id
_entity.type
_entity.pdbx_description
1 polymer ?
#
loop_
_entity_poly.entity_id
_entity_poly.type
_entity_poly.pdbx_seq_one_letter_code
_entity_poly.pdbx_strand_id
1 'polypeptide(L)'
;MNDLALLSVPQSSRAALLRWVALGLACYQQQQPRDAWETENDWWQQHWPPANGPLADCIRDLNLNIRETFLLLLTGQVETVPHITFALHGLQQPDSNGSLSVHLALELVDNLFAPTPPWTTLDLLNSPLLQHNVLTLEGDVPLPLQSLRMDTALWSVLNEHRPLWPGTHPLPEAQRQLLPTRSRQALPKLAEMLHSGELRTLIIRGHPN
;
A
#
# COMPACT_ATOMS: atom_id res chain seq x y z
N MET A 1 -34.24 -12.73 11.60
CA MET A 1 -33.12 -13.46 12.18
C MET A 1 -32.30 -13.97 11.00
N ASN A 2 -31.35 -13.19 10.55
CA ASN A 2 -30.36 -13.64 9.58
C ASN A 2 -29.00 -13.58 10.29
N ASP A 3 -28.62 -14.74 10.84
CA ASP A 3 -27.23 -15.02 11.20
C ASP A 3 -26.41 -15.10 9.93
N LEU A 4 -25.93 -13.94 9.46
CA LEU A 4 -24.72 -13.91 8.65
C LEU A 4 -23.61 -14.34 9.60
N ALA A 5 -23.31 -15.64 9.60
CA ALA A 5 -22.09 -16.18 10.17
C ALA A 5 -20.93 -15.34 9.64
N LEU A 6 -20.44 -14.43 10.46
CA LEU A 6 -19.19 -13.71 10.26
C LEU A 6 -18.14 -14.82 10.11
N LEU A 7 -17.83 -15.16 8.86
CA LEU A 7 -16.69 -15.99 8.51
C LEU A 7 -15.50 -15.36 9.25
N SER A 8 -14.98 -16.08 10.21
CA SER A 8 -13.83 -15.69 11.01
C SER A 8 -12.59 -15.65 10.11
N VAL A 9 -12.48 -14.60 9.30
CA VAL A 9 -11.22 -14.29 8.65
C VAL A 9 -10.23 -14.00 9.77
N PRO A 10 -9.05 -14.61 9.80
CA PRO A 10 -8.04 -14.29 10.79
C PRO A 10 -7.86 -12.77 10.81
N GLN A 11 -8.18 -12.11 11.92
CA GLN A 11 -8.27 -10.64 11.99
C GLN A 11 -6.93 -9.97 11.73
N SER A 12 -5.81 -10.69 11.84
CA SER A 12 -4.46 -10.20 11.51
C SER A 12 -4.06 -10.37 10.04
N SER A 13 -4.97 -10.84 9.18
CA SER A 13 -4.65 -11.10 7.78
C SER A 13 -4.69 -9.81 6.94
N ARG A 14 -3.92 -9.81 5.84
CA ARG A 14 -3.98 -8.77 4.81
C ARG A 14 -5.42 -8.50 4.33
N ALA A 15 -6.22 -9.55 4.14
CA ALA A 15 -7.61 -9.42 3.74
C ALA A 15 -8.44 -8.60 4.73
N ALA A 16 -8.16 -8.72 6.03
CA ALA A 16 -8.79 -7.91 7.06
C ALA A 16 -8.37 -6.43 6.96
N LEU A 17 -7.09 -6.14 6.69
CA LEU A 17 -6.63 -4.75 6.46
C LEU A 17 -7.30 -4.12 5.24
N LEU A 18 -7.39 -4.84 4.13
CA LEU A 18 -8.05 -4.34 2.92
C LEU A 18 -9.54 -4.11 3.15
N ARG A 19 -10.20 -5.00 3.91
CA ARG A 19 -11.60 -4.84 4.32
C ARG A 19 -11.79 -3.63 5.22
N TRP A 20 -10.91 -3.42 6.19
CA TRP A 20 -10.93 -2.26 7.08
C TRP A 20 -10.90 -0.94 6.28
N VAL A 21 -10.03 -0.81 5.27
CA VAL A 21 -9.99 0.38 4.41
C VAL A 21 -11.27 0.54 3.59
N ALA A 22 -11.79 -0.54 3.00
CA ALA A 22 -13.03 -0.50 2.25
C ALA A 22 -14.23 -0.11 3.14
N LEU A 23 -14.27 -0.58 4.39
CA LEU A 23 -15.28 -0.21 5.38
C LEU A 23 -15.18 1.28 5.74
N GLY A 24 -13.96 1.82 5.93
CA GLY A 24 -13.75 3.24 6.16
C GLY A 24 -14.30 4.11 5.03
N LEU A 25 -13.99 3.75 3.77
CA LEU A 25 -14.51 4.45 2.61
C LEU A 25 -16.05 4.38 2.52
N ALA A 26 -16.64 3.21 2.77
CA ALA A 26 -18.09 3.03 2.77
C ALA A 26 -18.76 3.79 3.91
N CYS A 27 -18.12 3.90 5.07
CA CYS A 27 -18.59 4.72 6.19
C CYS A 27 -18.56 6.22 5.84
N TYR A 28 -17.46 6.68 5.24
CA TYR A 28 -17.35 8.07 4.78
C TYR A 28 -18.44 8.42 3.76
N GLN A 29 -18.78 7.50 2.86
CA GLN A 29 -19.89 7.64 1.89
C GLN A 29 -21.28 7.47 2.51
N GLN A 30 -21.39 7.29 3.82
CA GLN A 30 -22.66 7.02 4.54
C GLN A 30 -23.37 5.74 4.08
N GLN A 31 -22.68 4.81 3.44
CA GLN A 31 -23.20 3.51 3.01
C GLN A 31 -23.17 2.47 4.14
N GLN A 32 -22.36 2.72 5.17
CA GLN A 32 -22.21 1.90 6.36
C GLN A 32 -22.27 2.78 7.62
N PRO A 33 -22.78 2.25 8.74
CA PRO A 33 -22.85 2.98 10.00
C PRO A 33 -21.45 3.22 10.58
N ARG A 34 -21.29 4.34 11.28
CA ARG A 34 -20.03 4.80 11.86
C ARG A 34 -19.49 3.85 12.92
N ASP A 35 -20.33 3.29 13.74
CA ASP A 35 -19.99 2.32 14.80
C ASP A 35 -19.37 1.03 14.26
N ALA A 36 -19.73 0.60 13.06
CA ALA A 36 -19.08 -0.54 12.41
C ALA A 36 -17.61 -0.25 12.09
N TRP A 37 -17.31 0.95 11.60
CA TRP A 37 -15.94 1.41 11.38
C TRP A 37 -15.17 1.56 12.69
N GLU A 38 -15.75 2.25 13.68
CA GLU A 38 -15.12 2.51 14.97
C GLU A 38 -14.72 1.19 15.66
N THR A 39 -15.62 0.21 15.67
CA THR A 39 -15.35 -1.12 16.25
C THR A 39 -14.13 -1.79 15.60
N GLU A 40 -14.05 -1.78 14.27
CA GLU A 40 -12.93 -2.41 13.56
C GLU A 40 -11.64 -1.59 13.68
N ASN A 41 -11.75 -0.26 13.68
CA ASN A 41 -10.61 0.64 13.86
C ASN A 41 -10.01 0.53 15.27
N ASP A 42 -10.85 0.45 16.31
CA ASP A 42 -10.39 0.25 17.70
C ASP A 42 -9.68 -1.09 17.86
N TRP A 43 -10.18 -2.13 17.19
CA TRP A 43 -9.49 -3.41 17.16
C TRP A 43 -8.09 -3.29 16.55
N TRP A 44 -7.95 -2.60 15.40
CA TRP A 44 -6.65 -2.37 14.77
C TRP A 44 -5.71 -1.52 15.63
N GLN A 45 -6.21 -0.49 16.29
CA GLN A 45 -5.40 0.32 17.22
C GLN A 45 -4.81 -0.50 18.37
N GLN A 46 -5.57 -1.47 18.89
CA GLN A 46 -5.11 -2.35 19.97
C GLN A 46 -4.11 -3.43 19.50
N HIS A 47 -4.17 -3.82 18.23
CA HIS A 47 -3.37 -4.92 17.65
C HIS A 47 -2.33 -4.41 16.63
N TRP A 48 -1.99 -3.16 16.72
CA TRP A 48 -1.03 -2.49 15.85
C TRP A 48 0.43 -2.70 16.29
N PRO A 49 1.41 -2.89 15.36
CA PRO A 49 1.26 -3.15 13.93
C PRO A 49 0.88 -4.61 13.63
N PRO A 50 0.40 -4.93 12.39
CA PRO A 50 0.11 -6.31 12.00
C PRO A 50 1.34 -7.21 12.11
N ALA A 51 1.12 -8.50 12.37
CA ALA A 51 2.19 -9.38 12.83
C ALA A 51 3.20 -9.81 11.75
N ASN A 52 2.73 -10.14 10.53
CA ASN A 52 3.55 -10.81 9.52
C ASN A 52 3.24 -10.37 8.08
N GLY A 53 4.22 -10.56 7.19
CA GLY A 53 4.12 -10.35 5.76
C GLY A 53 4.77 -9.05 5.28
N PRO A 54 5.00 -8.90 3.94
CA PRO A 54 5.70 -7.76 3.37
C PRO A 54 5.09 -6.41 3.72
N LEU A 55 3.75 -6.35 3.82
CA LEU A 55 3.05 -5.15 4.26
C LEU A 55 3.36 -4.81 5.73
N ALA A 56 3.36 -5.83 6.62
CA ALA A 56 3.70 -5.63 8.02
C ALA A 56 5.17 -5.22 8.20
N ASP A 57 6.06 -5.76 7.39
CA ASP A 57 7.47 -5.36 7.37
C ASP A 57 7.61 -3.90 6.91
N CYS A 58 6.95 -3.51 5.82
CA CYS A 58 6.92 -2.12 5.37
C CYS A 58 6.41 -1.15 6.45
N ILE A 59 5.32 -1.50 7.13
CA ILE A 59 4.75 -0.70 8.21
C ILE A 59 5.76 -0.52 9.36
N ARG A 60 6.45 -1.59 9.76
CA ARG A 60 7.45 -1.55 10.84
C ARG A 60 8.71 -0.81 10.45
N ASP A 61 9.26 -1.08 9.27
CA ASP A 61 10.52 -0.50 8.80
C ASP A 61 10.41 1.00 8.59
N LEU A 62 9.25 1.47 8.13
CA LEU A 62 8.96 2.89 7.95
C LEU A 62 8.31 3.53 9.19
N ASN A 63 8.04 2.76 10.24
CA ASN A 63 7.35 3.19 11.45
C ASN A 63 6.02 3.91 11.14
N LEU A 64 5.23 3.34 10.21
CA LEU A 64 3.97 3.94 9.79
C LEU A 64 2.94 3.86 10.91
N ASN A 65 2.29 4.98 11.17
CA ASN A 65 1.12 5.00 12.03
C ASN A 65 -0.14 4.46 11.31
N ILE A 66 -1.21 4.32 12.04
CA ILE A 66 -2.46 3.73 11.52
C ILE A 66 -3.09 4.57 10.39
N ARG A 67 -2.98 5.90 10.44
CA ARG A 67 -3.51 6.80 9.40
C ARG A 67 -2.69 6.70 8.12
N GLU A 68 -1.36 6.69 8.24
CA GLU A 68 -0.44 6.48 7.11
C GLU A 68 -0.69 5.14 6.45
N THR A 69 -0.88 4.10 7.24
CA THR A 69 -1.19 2.78 6.70
C THR A 69 -2.55 2.75 6.01
N PHE A 70 -3.55 3.44 6.54
CA PHE A 70 -4.84 3.59 5.86
C PHE A 70 -4.66 4.20 4.47
N LEU A 71 -3.91 5.29 4.35
CA LEU A 71 -3.62 5.95 3.06
C LEU A 71 -2.82 5.05 2.12
N LEU A 72 -1.79 4.36 2.64
CA LEU A 72 -1.01 3.39 1.88
C LEU A 72 -1.91 2.33 1.23
N LEU A 73 -2.77 1.72 2.03
CA LEU A 73 -3.67 0.66 1.58
C LEU A 73 -4.75 1.18 0.64
N LEU A 74 -5.33 2.35 0.92
CA LEU A 74 -6.33 2.96 0.06
C LEU A 74 -5.74 3.28 -1.31
N THR A 75 -4.58 3.94 -1.35
CA THR A 75 -3.89 4.28 -2.61
C THR A 75 -3.53 3.04 -3.41
N GLY A 76 -3.04 1.99 -2.76
CA GLY A 76 -2.73 0.73 -3.44
C GLY A 76 -3.97 0.01 -3.97
N GLN A 77 -5.10 0.07 -3.26
CA GLN A 77 -6.35 -0.53 -3.73
C GLN A 77 -6.93 0.17 -4.97
N VAL A 78 -6.68 1.45 -5.15
CA VAL A 78 -7.11 2.19 -6.35
C VAL A 78 -6.60 1.51 -7.62
N GLU A 79 -5.38 0.98 -7.60
CA GLU A 79 -4.77 0.34 -8.76
C GLU A 79 -5.35 -1.05 -9.09
N THR A 80 -5.99 -1.72 -8.13
CA THR A 80 -6.36 -3.14 -8.26
C THR A 80 -7.84 -3.43 -8.01
N VAL A 81 -8.59 -2.50 -7.44
CA VAL A 81 -9.96 -2.72 -6.99
C VAL A 81 -10.89 -1.70 -7.64
N PRO A 82 -11.54 -2.03 -8.79
CA PRO A 82 -12.31 -1.08 -9.58
C PRO A 82 -13.41 -0.34 -8.79
N HIS A 83 -14.08 -1.00 -7.86
CA HIS A 83 -15.13 -0.33 -7.07
C HIS A 83 -14.58 0.76 -6.14
N ILE A 84 -13.34 0.63 -5.64
CA ILE A 84 -12.67 1.71 -4.89
C ILE A 84 -12.39 2.89 -5.81
N THR A 85 -11.86 2.64 -7.02
CA THR A 85 -11.61 3.67 -8.02
C THR A 85 -12.90 4.42 -8.39
N PHE A 86 -14.01 3.71 -8.61
CA PHE A 86 -15.31 4.32 -8.89
C PHE A 86 -15.85 5.12 -7.69
N ALA A 87 -15.68 4.62 -6.48
CA ALA A 87 -16.08 5.31 -5.27
C ALA A 87 -15.33 6.64 -5.10
N LEU A 88 -14.01 6.64 -5.29
CA LEU A 88 -13.18 7.85 -5.24
C LEU A 88 -13.52 8.82 -6.36
N HIS A 89 -13.76 8.31 -7.59
CA HIS A 89 -14.22 9.15 -8.69
C HIS A 89 -15.53 9.88 -8.34
N GLY A 90 -16.49 9.18 -7.76
CA GLY A 90 -17.75 9.79 -7.33
C GLY A 90 -17.59 10.88 -6.28
N LEU A 91 -16.61 10.75 -5.38
CA LEU A 91 -16.33 11.72 -4.32
C LEU A 91 -15.60 12.99 -4.81
N GLN A 92 -14.93 12.92 -5.95
CA GLN A 92 -14.05 13.99 -6.45
C GLN A 92 -14.57 14.68 -7.72
N GLN A 93 -15.82 14.46 -8.12
CA GLN A 93 -16.39 15.12 -9.31
C GLN A 93 -16.40 16.65 -9.17
N PRO A 94 -16.23 17.41 -10.29
CA PRO A 94 -16.14 16.95 -11.69
C PRO A 94 -14.74 16.58 -12.19
N ASP A 95 -13.68 16.86 -11.45
CA ASP A 95 -12.29 16.91 -11.96
C ASP A 95 -11.46 15.66 -11.67
N SER A 96 -12.06 14.53 -11.30
CA SER A 96 -11.29 13.38 -10.88
C SER A 96 -11.02 12.37 -11.99
N ASN A 97 -9.80 11.85 -12.01
CA ASN A 97 -9.37 10.74 -12.84
C ASN A 97 -9.43 9.38 -12.11
N GLY A 98 -10.16 9.29 -11.00
CA GLY A 98 -10.30 8.09 -10.16
C GLY A 98 -9.14 7.83 -9.20
N SER A 99 -8.09 8.66 -9.21
CA SER A 99 -7.00 8.60 -8.23
C SER A 99 -7.35 9.37 -6.96
N LEU A 100 -6.66 9.08 -5.86
CA LEU A 100 -6.86 9.76 -4.57
C LEU A 100 -6.15 11.11 -4.56
N SER A 101 -6.88 12.23 -4.52
CA SER A 101 -6.29 13.56 -4.36
C SER A 101 -5.79 13.79 -2.93
N VAL A 102 -4.79 14.67 -2.77
CA VAL A 102 -4.29 15.09 -1.45
C VAL A 102 -5.42 15.62 -0.57
N HIS A 103 -6.29 16.46 -1.14
CA HIS A 103 -7.43 17.02 -0.40
C HIS A 103 -8.34 15.92 0.15
N LEU A 104 -8.81 15.01 -0.70
CA LEU A 104 -9.68 13.91 -0.26
C LEU A 104 -8.97 12.96 0.72
N ALA A 105 -7.67 12.72 0.54
CA ALA A 105 -6.89 11.90 1.46
C ALA A 105 -6.89 12.48 2.88
N LEU A 106 -6.66 13.79 3.01
CA LEU A 106 -6.69 14.48 4.30
C LEU A 106 -8.11 14.49 4.90
N GLU A 107 -9.12 14.80 4.09
CA GLU A 107 -10.51 14.82 4.53
C GLU A 107 -11.00 13.45 5.03
N LEU A 108 -10.65 12.37 4.32
CA LEU A 108 -10.94 11.01 4.76
C LEU A 108 -10.28 10.67 6.09
N VAL A 109 -8.99 10.97 6.22
CA VAL A 109 -8.24 10.69 7.45
C VAL A 109 -8.83 11.50 8.62
N ASP A 110 -9.09 12.79 8.44
CA ASP A 110 -9.62 13.64 9.50
C ASP A 110 -11.03 13.21 9.93
N ASN A 111 -11.87 12.85 8.96
CA ASN A 111 -13.21 12.36 9.26
C ASN A 111 -13.17 11.02 10.00
N LEU A 112 -12.45 10.04 9.48
CA LEU A 112 -12.47 8.68 9.99
C LEU A 112 -11.77 8.53 11.34
N PHE A 113 -10.69 9.29 11.58
CA PHE A 113 -9.88 9.17 12.79
C PHE A 113 -10.14 10.28 13.83
N ALA A 114 -11.24 11.03 13.71
CA ALA A 114 -11.66 11.96 14.75
C ALA A 114 -11.89 11.21 16.10
N PRO A 115 -11.59 11.80 17.27
CA PRO A 115 -11.29 13.21 17.51
C PRO A 115 -9.77 13.55 17.54
N THR A 116 -8.91 12.81 16.89
CA THR A 116 -7.48 13.12 16.84
C THR A 116 -7.21 14.47 16.13
N PRO A 117 -6.09 15.15 16.40
CA PRO A 117 -5.77 16.40 15.72
C PRO A 117 -5.84 16.24 14.20
N PRO A 118 -6.40 17.20 13.47
CA PRO A 118 -6.51 17.13 12.01
C PRO A 118 -5.12 17.03 11.37
N TRP A 119 -5.03 16.25 10.32
CA TRP A 119 -3.81 16.12 9.55
C TRP A 119 -3.70 17.25 8.53
N THR A 120 -2.58 17.92 8.55
CA THR A 120 -2.30 18.99 7.59
C THR A 120 -1.59 18.46 6.34
N THR A 121 -1.60 19.24 5.27
CA THR A 121 -0.81 18.95 4.08
C THR A 121 0.68 18.81 4.41
N LEU A 122 1.19 19.57 5.40
CA LEU A 122 2.59 19.46 5.83
C LEU A 122 2.86 18.13 6.54
N ASP A 123 1.92 17.63 7.32
CA ASP A 123 2.05 16.32 7.97
C ASP A 123 2.12 15.22 6.92
N LEU A 124 1.30 15.30 5.88
CA LEU A 124 1.36 14.36 4.75
C LEU A 124 2.69 14.45 4.00
N LEU A 125 3.17 15.65 3.69
CA LEU A 125 4.46 15.84 3.00
C LEU A 125 5.66 15.34 3.82
N ASN A 126 5.57 15.44 5.13
CA ASN A 126 6.60 14.95 6.06
C ASN A 126 6.41 13.47 6.45
N SER A 127 5.35 12.83 5.96
CA SER A 127 5.13 11.42 6.28
C SER A 127 6.18 10.53 5.63
N PRO A 128 6.57 9.41 6.28
CA PRO A 128 7.47 8.42 5.70
C PRO A 128 7.03 7.92 4.33
N LEU A 129 5.73 7.92 4.05
CA LEU A 129 5.18 7.48 2.76
C LEU A 129 5.71 8.31 1.58
N LEU A 130 5.77 9.63 1.73
CA LEU A 130 6.30 10.54 0.69
C LEU A 130 7.81 10.69 0.79
N GLN A 131 8.37 10.74 2.00
CA GLN A 131 9.81 10.88 2.22
C GLN A 131 10.62 9.71 1.65
N HIS A 132 10.08 8.50 1.68
CA HIS A 132 10.70 7.30 1.13
C HIS A 132 10.17 6.90 -0.26
N ASN A 133 9.41 7.77 -0.91
CA ASN A 133 8.80 7.54 -2.23
C ASN A 133 7.96 6.25 -2.31
N VAL A 134 7.34 5.84 -1.21
CA VAL A 134 6.34 4.76 -1.19
C VAL A 134 5.08 5.23 -1.91
N LEU A 135 4.69 6.47 -1.66
CA LEU A 135 3.72 7.22 -2.44
C LEU A 135 4.43 8.38 -3.14
N THR A 136 3.92 8.76 -4.29
CA THR A 136 4.35 9.91 -5.07
C THR A 136 3.19 10.85 -5.34
N LEU A 137 3.50 12.12 -5.56
CA LEU A 137 2.52 13.13 -5.97
C LEU A 137 2.59 13.29 -7.48
N GLU A 138 1.44 13.24 -8.12
CA GLU A 138 1.30 13.43 -9.57
C GLU A 138 0.33 14.56 -9.90
N GLY A 139 0.67 15.31 -10.93
CA GLY A 139 -0.14 16.39 -11.50
C GLY A 139 0.55 17.73 -11.46
N ASP A 140 0.41 18.50 -12.53
CA ASP A 140 0.87 19.90 -12.63
C ASP A 140 -0.26 20.85 -12.21
N VAL A 141 -0.73 20.66 -10.99
CA VAL A 141 -1.84 21.38 -10.37
C VAL A 141 -1.45 21.75 -8.93
N PRO A 142 -2.18 22.70 -8.28
CA PRO A 142 -1.95 23.00 -6.86
C PRO A 142 -1.98 21.76 -5.99
N LEU A 143 -1.10 21.71 -4.99
CA LEU A 143 -0.85 20.55 -4.15
C LEU A 143 -2.12 19.82 -3.62
N PRO A 144 -3.19 20.49 -3.16
CA PRO A 144 -4.41 19.81 -2.72
C PRO A 144 -5.10 18.98 -3.82
N LEU A 145 -4.89 19.34 -5.08
CA LEU A 145 -5.49 18.69 -6.26
C LEU A 145 -4.56 17.63 -6.87
N GLN A 146 -3.29 17.56 -6.45
CA GLN A 146 -2.37 16.51 -6.89
C GLN A 146 -2.86 15.15 -6.40
N SER A 147 -2.58 14.12 -7.20
CA SER A 147 -2.96 12.74 -6.91
C SER A 147 -1.85 12.00 -6.17
N LEU A 148 -2.24 11.25 -5.15
CA LEU A 148 -1.37 10.25 -4.53
C LEU A 148 -1.32 9.01 -5.41
N ARG A 149 -0.14 8.53 -5.70
CA ARG A 149 0.11 7.33 -6.50
C ARG A 149 1.05 6.37 -5.80
N MET A 150 0.83 5.11 -6.03
CA MET A 150 1.73 4.04 -5.63
C MET A 150 2.27 3.33 -6.86
N ASP A 151 3.54 2.96 -6.85
CA ASP A 151 4.10 2.12 -7.89
C ASP A 151 3.45 0.73 -7.88
N THR A 152 2.96 0.29 -9.04
CA THR A 152 2.24 -0.98 -9.17
C THR A 152 3.10 -2.19 -8.82
N ALA A 153 4.42 -2.12 -9.07
CA ALA A 153 5.34 -3.20 -8.70
C ALA A 153 5.51 -3.25 -7.17
N LEU A 154 5.63 -2.10 -6.51
CA LEU A 154 5.65 -2.02 -5.04
C LEU A 154 4.35 -2.58 -4.45
N TRP A 155 3.19 -2.15 -4.96
CA TRP A 155 1.90 -2.67 -4.52
C TRP A 155 1.80 -4.19 -4.69
N SER A 156 2.31 -4.72 -5.80
CA SER A 156 2.35 -6.18 -6.04
C SER A 156 3.20 -6.91 -4.99
N VAL A 157 4.37 -6.35 -4.61
CA VAL A 157 5.20 -6.92 -3.53
C VAL A 157 4.46 -6.92 -2.19
N LEU A 158 3.87 -5.79 -1.82
CA LEU A 158 3.10 -5.66 -0.57
C LEU A 158 1.91 -6.64 -0.53
N ASN A 159 1.43 -7.05 -1.70
CA ASN A 159 0.39 -8.04 -1.88
C ASN A 159 0.91 -9.48 -2.04
N GLU A 160 2.16 -9.75 -1.70
CA GLU A 160 2.79 -11.06 -1.81
C GLU A 160 2.83 -11.62 -3.24
N HIS A 161 2.56 -10.77 -4.23
CA HIS A 161 2.77 -11.13 -5.62
C HIS A 161 4.23 -10.90 -5.98
N ARG A 162 4.78 -11.78 -6.80
CA ARG A 162 6.12 -11.57 -7.37
C ARG A 162 5.97 -10.60 -8.54
N PRO A 163 6.32 -9.33 -8.40
CA PRO A 163 6.21 -8.40 -9.51
C PRO A 163 7.26 -8.77 -10.54
N LEU A 164 6.86 -8.72 -11.78
CA LEU A 164 7.78 -8.60 -12.88
C LEU A 164 8.03 -7.10 -13.07
N TRP A 165 9.25 -6.65 -12.80
CA TRP A 165 9.63 -5.30 -13.16
C TRP A 165 9.41 -5.08 -14.66
N PRO A 166 8.95 -3.90 -15.11
CA PRO A 166 8.80 -3.62 -16.53
C PRO A 166 10.06 -4.01 -17.31
N GLY A 167 9.90 -4.80 -18.37
CA GLY A 167 11.01 -5.31 -19.17
C GLY A 167 11.78 -6.50 -18.57
N THR A 168 11.34 -7.06 -17.44
CA THR A 168 11.90 -8.29 -16.91
C THR A 168 10.95 -9.48 -17.11
N HIS A 169 11.51 -10.66 -17.28
CA HIS A 169 10.78 -11.92 -17.35
C HIS A 169 11.35 -12.90 -16.33
N PRO A 170 10.52 -13.72 -15.66
CA PRO A 170 11.04 -14.76 -14.81
C PRO A 170 11.89 -15.72 -15.65
N LEU A 171 13.11 -15.97 -15.21
CA LEU A 171 13.94 -16.94 -15.86
C LEU A 171 13.40 -18.35 -15.58
N PRO A 172 12.97 -19.12 -16.58
CA PRO A 172 12.51 -20.50 -16.39
C PRO A 172 13.60 -21.33 -15.69
N GLU A 173 13.20 -22.27 -14.84
CA GLU A 173 14.12 -23.10 -14.07
C GLU A 173 15.19 -23.78 -14.96
N ALA A 174 14.77 -24.26 -16.15
CA ALA A 174 15.67 -24.83 -17.14
C ALA A 174 16.75 -23.84 -17.62
N GLN A 175 16.44 -22.54 -17.70
CA GLN A 175 17.41 -21.52 -18.10
C GLN A 175 18.31 -21.08 -16.94
N ARG A 176 17.85 -21.22 -15.68
CA ARG A 176 18.72 -20.98 -14.52
C ARG A 176 19.91 -21.91 -14.46
N GLN A 177 19.76 -23.13 -14.99
CA GLN A 177 20.84 -24.10 -15.07
C GLN A 177 21.92 -23.72 -16.11
N LEU A 178 21.56 -22.86 -17.08
CA LEU A 178 22.48 -22.36 -18.10
C LEU A 178 23.38 -21.21 -17.59
N LEU A 179 23.10 -20.66 -16.43
CA LEU A 179 23.96 -19.64 -15.84
C LEU A 179 25.34 -20.21 -15.51
N PRO A 180 26.41 -19.48 -15.77
CA PRO A 180 27.74 -19.89 -15.38
C PRO A 180 27.80 -20.28 -13.90
N THR A 181 28.56 -21.33 -13.57
CA THR A 181 28.65 -21.86 -12.20
C THR A 181 29.02 -20.77 -11.19
N ARG A 182 29.94 -19.87 -11.58
CA ARG A 182 30.36 -18.74 -10.75
C ARG A 182 29.17 -17.78 -10.43
N SER A 183 28.32 -17.48 -11.40
CA SER A 183 27.15 -16.65 -11.21
C SER A 183 26.14 -17.34 -10.31
N ARG A 184 25.86 -18.64 -10.52
CA ARG A 184 24.95 -19.42 -9.67
C ARG A 184 25.39 -19.47 -8.21
N GLN A 185 26.70 -19.58 -7.96
CA GLN A 185 27.26 -19.60 -6.61
C GLN A 185 27.23 -18.22 -5.94
N ALA A 186 27.34 -17.14 -6.71
CA ALA A 186 27.31 -15.78 -6.19
C ALA A 186 25.89 -15.29 -5.84
N LEU A 187 24.86 -15.75 -6.56
CA LEU A 187 23.49 -15.28 -6.39
C LEU A 187 22.93 -15.39 -4.95
N PRO A 188 23.09 -16.51 -4.22
CA PRO A 188 22.58 -16.61 -2.85
C PRO A 188 23.23 -15.58 -1.92
N LYS A 189 24.57 -15.41 -2.03
CA LYS A 189 25.31 -14.44 -1.22
C LYS A 189 24.91 -13.00 -1.55
N LEU A 190 24.70 -12.67 -2.82
CA LEU A 190 24.23 -11.36 -3.24
C LEU A 190 22.81 -11.08 -2.76
N ALA A 191 21.94 -12.08 -2.78
CA ALA A 191 20.58 -11.97 -2.24
C ALA A 191 20.60 -11.72 -0.72
N GLU A 192 21.47 -12.41 0.02
CA GLU A 192 21.66 -12.23 1.45
C GLU A 192 22.20 -10.82 1.77
N MET A 193 23.17 -10.31 1.02
CA MET A 193 23.71 -8.96 1.19
C MET A 193 22.71 -7.87 0.85
N LEU A 194 21.82 -8.10 -0.12
CA LEU A 194 20.71 -7.18 -0.41
C LEU A 194 19.67 -7.20 0.70
N HIS A 195 19.36 -8.38 1.23
CA HIS A 195 18.39 -8.54 2.32
C HIS A 195 18.89 -7.97 3.64
N SER A 196 20.17 -8.11 3.95
CA SER A 196 20.81 -7.53 5.15
C SER A 196 21.05 -6.02 5.06
N GLY A 197 20.82 -5.43 3.89
CA GLY A 197 21.11 -4.00 3.65
C GLY A 197 22.60 -3.66 3.48
N GLU A 198 23.50 -4.65 3.50
CA GLU A 198 24.92 -4.45 3.21
C GLU A 198 25.14 -3.99 1.76
N LEU A 199 24.25 -4.41 0.85
CA LEU A 199 24.24 -4.02 -0.55
C LEU A 199 22.91 -3.33 -0.86
N ARG A 200 22.95 -2.06 -1.26
CA ARG A 200 21.74 -1.28 -1.60
C ARG A 200 21.41 -1.34 -3.09
N THR A 201 22.40 -1.61 -3.93
CA THR A 201 22.22 -1.60 -5.39
C THR A 201 23.12 -2.63 -6.01
N LEU A 202 22.59 -3.47 -6.90
CA LEU A 202 23.33 -4.43 -7.70
C LEU A 202 23.16 -4.09 -9.17
N ILE A 203 24.28 -3.77 -9.84
CA ILE A 203 24.29 -3.54 -11.28
C ILE A 203 24.96 -4.76 -11.95
N ILE A 204 24.19 -5.49 -12.74
CA ILE A 204 24.67 -6.63 -13.53
C ILE A 204 24.89 -6.12 -14.97
N ARG A 205 26.13 -6.17 -15.43
CA ARG A 205 26.47 -5.84 -16.81
C ARG A 205 26.76 -7.15 -17.58
N GLY A 206 26.03 -7.36 -18.67
CA GLY A 206 26.31 -8.41 -19.65
C GLY A 206 27.12 -7.86 -20.82
N HIS A 207 27.83 -8.73 -21.53
CA HIS A 207 28.36 -8.37 -22.83
C HIS A 207 27.20 -8.27 -23.82
N PRO A 208 27.14 -7.22 -24.65
CA PRO A 208 26.21 -7.22 -25.80
C PRO A 208 26.66 -8.36 -26.74
N ASN A 209 25.71 -9.26 -27.04
CA ASN A 209 25.90 -10.25 -28.09
C ASN A 209 25.77 -9.58 -29.45
#